data_628282587ffffedcc1840039e3d36b04
#
_entry.id   628282587ffffedcc1840039e3d36b04
#
_cell.length_a   1.000
_cell.length_b   1.000
_cell.length_c   1.000
_cell.angle_alpha   90.00
_cell.angle_beta   90.00
_cell.angle_gamma   90.00
#
_symmetry.space_group_name_H-M   'P 1'
#
loop_
_entity.id
_entity.type
_entity.pdbx_description
1 polymer ?
#
loop_
_entity_poly.entity_id
_entity_poly.type
_entity_poly.pdbx_seq_one_letter_code
_entity_poly.pdbx_strand_id
1 'polypeptide(L)'
;CGLLVITGGPGTGKTTTINTLISYFESEGLQILLAAPTGRAAKRMTEATGFEAKTVHRLLEISGVQEDGGSAEGFGRNAQNPLDADVIIIDEMSMVDIHLMHALLSAIVPGTRLILVGDQNQLPSVGPGSVLRDLIRSECFPIVCLTHIFRQASQSDIVVNAHKIHNGEEVILDNKSKDFFFLKRYDVNVIWKVLVTLVSQKLPRYVGARPQDIQILTPMRKGALGVENLNQILQKYLNPPAPDKAERENGGNILREGDKVMQIRNNYQMEWEIRGINGIVAERGMGV
;
A
#
# COMPACT_ATOMS: atom_id res chain seq x y z
N CYS A 1 -27.16 8.40 -6.70
CA CYS A 1 -25.90 9.05 -7.05
C CYS A 1 -24.97 8.02 -7.69
N GLY A 2 -24.45 8.30 -8.88
CA GLY A 2 -23.57 7.38 -9.63
C GLY A 2 -22.12 7.40 -9.11
N LEU A 3 -21.66 8.53 -8.55
CA LEU A 3 -20.32 8.69 -8.00
C LEU A 3 -20.39 9.32 -6.61
N LEU A 4 -19.66 8.74 -5.66
CA LEU A 4 -19.45 9.26 -4.31
C LEU A 4 -17.96 9.29 -3.98
N VAL A 5 -17.48 10.41 -3.46
CA VAL A 5 -16.10 10.54 -2.94
C VAL A 5 -16.14 10.57 -1.41
N ILE A 6 -15.34 9.73 -0.78
CA ILE A 6 -15.14 9.70 0.68
C ILE A 6 -13.69 10.03 0.96
N THR A 7 -13.43 11.11 1.67
CA THR A 7 -12.05 11.51 2.03
C THR A 7 -11.90 11.67 3.53
N GLY A 8 -10.71 11.39 4.04
CA GLY A 8 -10.38 11.56 5.45
C GLY A 8 -8.96 11.17 5.77
N GLY A 9 -8.38 11.78 6.77
CA GLY A 9 -7.04 11.51 7.25
C GLY A 9 -6.89 10.15 7.97
N PRO A 10 -5.73 9.85 8.53
CA PRO A 10 -5.52 8.65 9.32
C PRO A 10 -6.41 8.65 10.56
N GLY A 11 -6.96 7.48 10.92
CA GLY A 11 -7.79 7.32 12.11
C GLY A 11 -9.21 7.90 12.05
N THR A 12 -9.68 8.36 10.88
CA THR A 12 -11.03 8.92 10.70
C THR A 12 -12.11 7.89 10.38
N GLY A 13 -11.78 6.59 10.33
CA GLY A 13 -12.75 5.52 10.16
C GLY A 13 -13.13 5.19 8.71
N LYS A 14 -12.28 5.50 7.72
CA LYS A 14 -12.50 5.13 6.31
C LYS A 14 -12.86 3.65 6.14
N THR A 15 -12.06 2.75 6.70
CA THR A 15 -12.29 1.30 6.63
C THR A 15 -13.61 0.88 7.27
N THR A 16 -13.96 1.46 8.40
CA THR A 16 -15.26 1.21 9.07
C THR A 16 -16.43 1.65 8.18
N THR A 17 -16.28 2.80 7.51
CA THR A 17 -17.29 3.31 6.57
C THR A 17 -17.43 2.37 5.37
N ILE A 18 -16.31 1.86 4.81
CA ILE A 18 -16.33 0.87 3.73
C ILE A 18 -17.10 -0.38 4.18
N ASN A 19 -16.80 -0.93 5.37
CA ASN A 19 -17.50 -2.10 5.90
C ASN A 19 -19.01 -1.87 6.04
N THR A 20 -19.41 -0.70 6.53
CA THR A 20 -20.83 -0.34 6.66
C THR A 20 -21.51 -0.28 5.29
N LEU A 21 -20.85 0.30 4.29
CA LEU A 21 -21.37 0.37 2.93
C LEU A 21 -21.50 -1.02 2.30
N ILE A 22 -20.50 -1.88 2.48
CA ILE A 22 -20.54 -3.27 2.00
C ILE A 22 -21.74 -3.98 2.60
N SER A 23 -21.89 -3.97 3.94
CA SER A 23 -23.03 -4.62 4.60
C SER A 23 -24.38 -4.10 4.14
N TYR A 24 -24.48 -2.79 3.89
CA TYR A 24 -25.69 -2.18 3.33
C TYR A 24 -25.98 -2.71 1.93
N PHE A 25 -25.01 -2.67 1.01
CA PHE A 25 -25.23 -3.10 -0.37
C PHE A 25 -25.48 -4.60 -0.49
N GLU A 26 -24.86 -5.42 0.38
CA GLU A 26 -25.20 -6.85 0.47
C GLU A 26 -26.65 -7.08 0.91
N SER A 27 -27.13 -6.30 1.88
CA SER A 27 -28.52 -6.41 2.32
C SER A 27 -29.53 -6.06 1.22
N GLU A 28 -29.11 -5.26 0.24
CA GLU A 28 -29.89 -4.93 -0.97
C GLU A 28 -29.70 -5.96 -2.11
N GLY A 29 -28.88 -6.99 -1.89
CA GLY A 29 -28.59 -8.03 -2.90
C GLY A 29 -27.74 -7.56 -4.08
N LEU A 30 -26.96 -6.49 -3.92
CA LEU A 30 -26.14 -5.91 -4.98
C LEU A 30 -24.78 -6.56 -5.10
N GLN A 31 -24.29 -6.70 -6.33
CA GLN A 31 -22.93 -7.19 -6.61
C GLN A 31 -21.91 -6.09 -6.37
N ILE A 32 -20.92 -6.38 -5.49
CA ILE A 32 -19.91 -5.43 -5.07
C ILE A 32 -18.54 -5.88 -5.55
N LEU A 33 -17.78 -5.00 -6.18
CA LEU A 33 -16.37 -5.18 -6.47
C LEU A 33 -15.53 -4.21 -5.63
N LEU A 34 -14.47 -4.77 -5.01
CA LEU A 34 -13.53 -4.01 -4.20
C LEU A 34 -12.18 -3.96 -4.86
N ALA A 35 -11.56 -2.78 -4.93
CA ALA A 35 -10.20 -2.69 -5.43
C ALA A 35 -9.38 -1.58 -4.75
N ALA A 36 -8.05 -1.67 -4.94
CA ALA A 36 -7.10 -0.67 -4.51
C ALA A 36 -5.94 -0.58 -5.53
N PRO A 37 -5.18 0.53 -5.59
CA PRO A 37 -4.11 0.69 -6.57
C PRO A 37 -2.95 -0.31 -6.41
N THR A 38 -2.69 -0.79 -5.20
CA THR A 38 -1.56 -1.68 -4.89
C THR A 38 -2.01 -2.99 -4.27
N GLY A 39 -1.21 -4.06 -4.49
CA GLY A 39 -1.48 -5.38 -3.91
C GLY A 39 -1.53 -5.36 -2.38
N ARG A 40 -0.69 -4.56 -1.73
CA ARG A 40 -0.70 -4.42 -0.27
C ARG A 40 -1.98 -3.76 0.24
N ALA A 41 -2.45 -2.73 -0.45
CA ALA A 41 -3.71 -2.05 -0.09
C ALA A 41 -4.91 -2.99 -0.33
N ALA A 42 -4.94 -3.71 -1.45
CA ALA A 42 -5.98 -4.71 -1.74
C ALA A 42 -6.01 -5.81 -0.67
N LYS A 43 -4.84 -6.37 -0.31
CA LYS A 43 -4.76 -7.37 0.76
C LYS A 43 -5.28 -6.85 2.10
N ARG A 44 -4.87 -5.65 2.50
CA ARG A 44 -5.38 -5.00 3.74
C ARG A 44 -6.89 -4.77 3.69
N MET A 45 -7.41 -4.39 2.53
CA MET A 45 -8.85 -4.23 2.32
C MET A 45 -9.57 -5.56 2.49
N THR A 46 -9.06 -6.65 1.91
CA THR A 46 -9.60 -8.01 2.11
C THR A 46 -9.58 -8.42 3.58
N GLU A 47 -8.45 -8.24 4.27
CA GLU A 47 -8.31 -8.59 5.70
C GLU A 47 -9.27 -7.79 6.59
N ALA A 48 -9.50 -6.52 6.27
CA ALA A 48 -10.34 -5.63 7.05
C ALA A 48 -11.84 -5.78 6.79
N THR A 49 -12.23 -6.21 5.58
CA THR A 49 -13.64 -6.31 5.17
C THR A 49 -14.17 -7.73 5.17
N GLY A 50 -13.27 -8.72 5.03
CA GLY A 50 -13.64 -10.11 4.78
C GLY A 50 -14.03 -10.40 3.32
N PHE A 51 -14.06 -9.38 2.44
CA PHE A 51 -14.37 -9.50 1.02
C PHE A 51 -13.12 -9.48 0.16
N GLU A 52 -13.10 -10.28 -0.92
CA GLU A 52 -11.97 -10.27 -1.84
C GLU A 52 -11.82 -8.88 -2.51
N ALA A 53 -10.72 -8.22 -2.25
CA ALA A 53 -10.31 -7.01 -2.96
C ALA A 53 -9.15 -7.30 -3.90
N LYS A 54 -9.19 -6.75 -5.11
CA LYS A 54 -8.18 -6.90 -6.16
C LYS A 54 -7.40 -5.61 -6.35
N THR A 55 -6.23 -5.67 -7.00
CA THR A 55 -5.65 -4.43 -7.51
C THR A 55 -6.51 -3.91 -8.65
N VAL A 56 -6.57 -2.58 -8.84
CA VAL A 56 -7.32 -1.99 -9.98
C VAL A 56 -6.84 -2.57 -11.30
N HIS A 57 -5.53 -2.78 -11.47
CA HIS A 57 -4.96 -3.43 -12.65
C HIS A 57 -5.47 -4.86 -12.85
N ARG A 58 -5.58 -5.65 -11.78
CA ARG A 58 -6.12 -7.02 -11.83
C ARG A 58 -7.63 -7.02 -12.06
N LEU A 59 -8.35 -6.06 -11.50
CA LEU A 59 -9.77 -5.87 -11.73
C LEU A 59 -10.05 -5.58 -13.21
N LEU A 60 -9.19 -4.77 -13.84
CA LEU A 60 -9.27 -4.41 -15.25
C LEU A 60 -8.65 -5.45 -16.20
N GLU A 61 -8.17 -6.59 -15.68
CA GLU A 61 -7.58 -7.68 -16.47
C GLU A 61 -6.48 -7.19 -17.42
N ILE A 62 -5.41 -6.60 -16.83
CA ILE A 62 -4.29 -6.15 -17.65
C ILE A 62 -3.74 -7.31 -18.48
N SER A 63 -3.81 -7.20 -19.80
CA SER A 63 -3.24 -8.17 -20.72
C SER A 63 -1.74 -8.03 -20.68
N GLY A 64 -1.03 -9.12 -20.33
CA GLY A 64 0.44 -9.16 -20.40
C GLY A 64 0.89 -8.79 -21.82
N VAL A 65 2.07 -8.16 -21.90
CA VAL A 65 2.76 -7.72 -23.10
C VAL A 65 2.47 -8.63 -24.30
N GLN A 66 1.84 -8.12 -25.35
CA GLN A 66 1.89 -8.76 -26.66
C GLN A 66 3.35 -8.70 -27.12
N GLU A 67 3.88 -9.85 -27.56
CA GLU A 67 5.26 -10.04 -28.05
C GLU A 67 5.63 -9.20 -29.30
N ASP A 68 4.70 -8.48 -29.85
CA ASP A 68 4.92 -7.58 -31.00
C ASP A 68 4.98 -6.12 -30.51
N GLY A 69 6.18 -5.65 -30.22
CA GLY A 69 6.75 -4.29 -30.14
C GLY A 69 5.88 -3.02 -30.07
N GLY A 70 4.61 -3.11 -29.79
CA GLY A 70 3.68 -2.00 -29.63
C GLY A 70 3.31 -1.82 -28.16
N SER A 71 3.74 -0.70 -27.59
CA SER A 71 3.43 -0.27 -26.22
C SER A 71 1.96 0.18 -26.11
N ALA A 72 1.04 -0.76 -26.04
CA ALA A 72 -0.30 -0.51 -25.56
C ALA A 72 -0.58 -1.52 -24.46
N GLU A 73 -0.46 -1.09 -23.19
CA GLU A 73 -1.03 -1.82 -22.07
C GLU A 73 -2.55 -1.87 -22.29
N GLY A 74 -3.02 -2.95 -22.90
CA GLY A 74 -4.44 -3.18 -23.13
C GLY A 74 -5.07 -3.73 -21.86
N PHE A 75 -6.10 -3.07 -21.34
CA PHE A 75 -6.97 -3.65 -20.32
C PHE A 75 -8.02 -4.53 -20.98
N GLY A 76 -8.21 -5.76 -20.47
CA GLY A 76 -9.23 -6.70 -20.95
C GLY A 76 -10.65 -6.21 -20.62
N ARG A 77 -10.81 -5.43 -19.56
CA ARG A 77 -12.05 -4.76 -19.19
C ARG A 77 -12.06 -3.34 -19.77
N ASN A 78 -13.10 -3.04 -20.52
CA ASN A 78 -13.29 -1.78 -21.26
C ASN A 78 -14.76 -1.63 -21.68
N ALA A 79 -15.09 -0.64 -22.51
CA ALA A 79 -16.46 -0.37 -22.96
C ALA A 79 -17.12 -1.56 -23.71
N GLN A 80 -16.34 -2.42 -24.38
CA GLN A 80 -16.84 -3.61 -25.08
C GLN A 80 -16.93 -4.85 -24.16
N ASN A 81 -16.18 -4.86 -23.07
CA ASN A 81 -16.18 -5.92 -22.05
C ASN A 81 -16.16 -5.29 -20.66
N PRO A 82 -17.26 -4.68 -20.22
CA PRO A 82 -17.32 -3.94 -18.97
C PRO A 82 -17.24 -4.83 -17.73
N LEU A 83 -17.03 -4.19 -16.58
CA LEU A 83 -17.15 -4.83 -15.28
C LEU A 83 -18.61 -5.13 -14.99
N ASP A 84 -18.88 -6.34 -14.54
CA ASP A 84 -20.21 -6.78 -14.10
C ASP A 84 -20.34 -6.53 -12.60
N ALA A 85 -20.90 -5.38 -12.23
CA ALA A 85 -21.11 -4.99 -10.84
C ALA A 85 -22.11 -3.85 -10.71
N ASP A 86 -22.88 -3.91 -9.62
CA ASP A 86 -23.79 -2.82 -9.22
C ASP A 86 -23.05 -1.71 -8.47
N VAL A 87 -22.01 -2.09 -7.74
CA VAL A 87 -21.22 -1.17 -6.91
C VAL A 87 -19.73 -1.49 -7.04
N ILE A 88 -18.91 -0.47 -7.26
CA ILE A 88 -17.46 -0.58 -7.26
C ILE A 88 -16.91 0.37 -6.20
N ILE A 89 -16.11 -0.15 -5.26
CA ILE A 89 -15.46 0.65 -4.22
C ILE A 89 -13.96 0.58 -4.43
N ILE A 90 -13.34 1.75 -4.61
CA ILE A 90 -11.89 1.88 -4.77
C ILE A 90 -11.33 2.60 -3.55
N ASP A 91 -10.42 1.95 -2.82
CA ASP A 91 -9.68 2.58 -1.71
C ASP A 91 -8.30 3.08 -2.16
N GLU A 92 -7.65 3.88 -1.34
CA GLU A 92 -6.33 4.52 -1.58
C GLU A 92 -6.28 5.32 -2.89
N MET A 93 -7.34 6.05 -3.20
CA MET A 93 -7.51 6.83 -4.44
C MET A 93 -6.44 7.92 -4.65
N SER A 94 -5.73 8.33 -3.61
CA SER A 94 -4.60 9.28 -3.74
C SER A 94 -3.49 8.76 -4.67
N MET A 95 -3.36 7.43 -4.81
CA MET A 95 -2.35 6.77 -5.64
C MET A 95 -2.82 6.50 -7.08
N VAL A 96 -4.07 6.77 -7.43
CA VAL A 96 -4.63 6.56 -8.78
C VAL A 96 -4.33 7.76 -9.65
N ASP A 97 -3.67 7.52 -10.78
CA ASP A 97 -3.37 8.53 -11.80
C ASP A 97 -4.50 8.65 -12.84
N ILE A 98 -4.34 9.60 -13.76
CA ILE A 98 -5.39 9.88 -14.76
C ILE A 98 -5.55 8.73 -15.76
N HIS A 99 -4.48 7.98 -16.08
CA HIS A 99 -4.56 6.87 -17.02
C HIS A 99 -5.32 5.69 -16.43
N LEU A 100 -5.01 5.34 -15.16
CA LEU A 100 -5.69 4.27 -14.46
C LEU A 100 -7.16 4.62 -14.20
N MET A 101 -7.44 5.90 -13.87
CA MET A 101 -8.82 6.37 -13.73
C MET A 101 -9.59 6.32 -15.03
N HIS A 102 -8.99 6.73 -16.14
CA HIS A 102 -9.60 6.64 -17.46
C HIS A 102 -9.93 5.19 -17.83
N ALA A 103 -9.00 4.25 -17.61
CA ALA A 103 -9.23 2.83 -17.86
C ALA A 103 -10.37 2.27 -17.00
N LEU A 104 -10.41 2.63 -15.71
CA LEU A 104 -11.48 2.24 -14.80
C LEU A 104 -12.85 2.74 -15.29
N LEU A 105 -12.95 4.03 -15.60
CA LEU A 105 -14.21 4.63 -16.07
C LEU A 105 -14.66 4.03 -17.41
N SER A 106 -13.74 3.68 -18.30
CA SER A 106 -14.05 3.03 -19.58
C SER A 106 -14.63 1.62 -19.42
N ALA A 107 -14.39 0.98 -18.28
CA ALA A 107 -14.89 -0.36 -17.97
C ALA A 107 -16.18 -0.36 -17.13
N ILE A 108 -16.72 0.80 -16.77
CA ILE A 108 -17.93 0.93 -15.95
C ILE A 108 -19.13 1.26 -16.85
N VAL A 109 -20.25 0.54 -16.64
CA VAL A 109 -21.49 0.80 -17.35
C VAL A 109 -22.37 1.84 -16.63
N PRO A 110 -23.22 2.58 -17.37
CA PRO A 110 -24.21 3.44 -16.76
C PRO A 110 -25.12 2.67 -15.81
N GLY A 111 -25.31 3.20 -14.60
CA GLY A 111 -26.09 2.55 -13.54
C GLY A 111 -25.24 1.96 -12.41
N THR A 112 -23.99 1.59 -12.67
CA THR A 112 -23.05 1.18 -11.62
C THR A 112 -22.73 2.35 -10.69
N ARG A 113 -22.72 2.09 -9.39
CA ARG A 113 -22.34 3.07 -8.36
C ARG A 113 -20.82 2.99 -8.12
N LEU A 114 -20.12 4.09 -8.27
CA LEU A 114 -18.69 4.19 -8.03
C LEU A 114 -18.41 4.95 -6.74
N ILE A 115 -17.74 4.32 -5.80
CA ILE A 115 -17.36 4.91 -4.51
C ILE A 115 -15.83 4.99 -4.46
N LEU A 116 -15.32 6.20 -4.37
CA LEU A 116 -13.89 6.50 -4.34
C LEU A 116 -13.50 6.92 -2.92
N VAL A 117 -12.64 6.14 -2.29
CA VAL A 117 -12.19 6.37 -0.92
C VAL A 117 -10.69 6.69 -0.90
N GLY A 118 -10.28 7.69 -0.13
CA GLY A 118 -8.86 8.04 -0.03
C GLY A 118 -8.60 9.19 0.93
N ASP A 119 -7.34 9.58 0.99
CA ASP A 119 -6.89 10.71 1.77
C ASP A 119 -6.27 11.75 0.82
N GLN A 120 -6.96 12.87 0.64
CA GLN A 120 -6.50 13.97 -0.24
C GLN A 120 -5.18 14.60 0.21
N ASN A 121 -4.77 14.36 1.46
CA ASN A 121 -3.58 14.94 2.08
C ASN A 121 -2.36 14.02 2.01
N GLN A 122 -2.55 12.78 1.54
CA GLN A 122 -1.44 11.87 1.23
C GLN A 122 -0.71 12.30 -0.05
N LEU A 123 0.46 11.71 -0.25
CA LEU A 123 1.24 11.94 -1.48
C LEU A 123 0.39 11.56 -2.71
N PRO A 124 0.47 12.36 -3.79
CA PRO A 124 -0.23 12.06 -5.03
C PRO A 124 0.37 10.83 -5.71
N SER A 125 -0.32 10.36 -6.77
CA SER A 125 0.17 9.29 -7.64
C SER A 125 1.55 9.64 -8.23
N VAL A 126 2.33 8.60 -8.52
CA VAL A 126 3.61 8.76 -9.25
C VAL A 126 3.34 9.09 -10.72
N GLY A 127 2.25 8.57 -11.28
CA GLY A 127 1.77 8.90 -12.62
C GLY A 127 1.11 10.28 -12.70
N PRO A 128 0.75 10.74 -13.90
CA PRO A 128 0.23 12.09 -14.11
C PRO A 128 -1.17 12.29 -13.52
N GLY A 129 -1.42 13.50 -13.02
CA GLY A 129 -2.72 13.93 -12.48
C GLY A 129 -2.86 13.71 -10.97
N SER A 130 -3.79 14.44 -10.38
CA SER A 130 -4.17 14.34 -8.96
C SER A 130 -5.68 14.07 -8.85
N VAL A 131 -6.10 12.94 -9.42
CA VAL A 131 -7.52 12.60 -9.65
C VAL A 131 -8.40 12.85 -8.43
N LEU A 132 -8.05 12.30 -7.27
CA LEU A 132 -8.86 12.46 -6.06
C LEU A 132 -8.99 13.94 -5.67
N ARG A 133 -7.89 14.69 -5.70
CA ARG A 133 -7.88 16.12 -5.36
C ARG A 133 -8.69 16.95 -6.35
N ASP A 134 -8.59 16.63 -7.63
CA ASP A 134 -9.28 17.35 -8.69
C ASP A 134 -10.79 17.09 -8.63
N LEU A 135 -11.21 15.84 -8.35
CA LEU A 135 -12.62 15.50 -8.11
C LEU A 135 -13.19 16.26 -6.90
N ILE A 136 -12.44 16.33 -5.80
CA ILE A 136 -12.86 17.07 -4.61
C ILE A 136 -12.97 18.56 -4.90
N ARG A 137 -11.99 19.16 -5.60
CA ARG A 137 -11.98 20.59 -5.93
C ARG A 137 -13.03 21.00 -6.97
N SER A 138 -13.45 20.06 -7.80
CA SER A 138 -14.48 20.35 -8.82
C SER A 138 -15.85 20.65 -8.22
N GLU A 139 -16.11 20.17 -7.00
CA GLU A 139 -17.42 20.28 -6.32
C GLU A 139 -18.60 19.74 -7.15
N CYS A 140 -18.31 18.98 -8.22
CA CYS A 140 -19.32 18.45 -9.14
C CYS A 140 -19.99 17.17 -8.64
N PHE A 141 -19.40 16.53 -7.63
CA PHE A 141 -19.83 15.22 -7.11
C PHE A 141 -20.09 15.30 -5.61
N PRO A 142 -20.95 14.43 -5.05
CA PRO A 142 -21.11 14.30 -3.61
C PRO A 142 -19.79 13.88 -2.95
N ILE A 143 -19.42 14.61 -1.90
CA ILE A 143 -18.19 14.39 -1.14
C ILE A 143 -18.56 14.25 0.32
N VAL A 144 -18.05 13.19 0.95
CA VAL A 144 -18.12 12.98 2.40
C VAL A 144 -16.73 13.15 2.98
N CYS A 145 -16.53 14.17 3.81
CA CYS A 145 -15.28 14.42 4.50
C CYS A 145 -15.37 13.84 5.93
N LEU A 146 -14.59 12.79 6.19
CA LEU A 146 -14.45 12.22 7.53
C LEU A 146 -13.40 13.03 8.31
N THR A 147 -13.85 13.86 9.24
CA THR A 147 -12.99 14.76 10.00
C THR A 147 -12.77 14.31 11.44
N HIS A 148 -13.65 13.42 11.96
CA HIS A 148 -13.57 12.97 13.35
C HIS A 148 -12.48 11.92 13.51
N ILE A 149 -11.52 12.19 14.40
CA ILE A 149 -10.48 11.24 14.80
C ILE A 149 -11.03 10.41 15.96
N PHE A 150 -11.12 9.10 15.80
CA PHE A 150 -11.61 8.21 16.86
C PHE A 150 -10.66 8.18 18.06
N ARG A 151 -11.21 7.98 19.25
CA ARG A 151 -10.48 8.04 20.52
C ARG A 151 -9.20 7.19 20.55
N GLN A 152 -9.21 5.99 19.99
CA GLN A 152 -8.00 5.15 19.92
C GLN A 152 -6.91 5.79 19.05
N ALA A 153 -7.29 6.38 17.94
CA ALA A 153 -6.36 7.05 17.03
C ALA A 153 -5.83 8.37 17.61
N SER A 154 -6.63 9.10 18.41
CA SER A 154 -6.20 10.33 19.07
C SER A 154 -5.19 10.11 20.19
N GLN A 155 -4.98 8.87 20.63
CA GLN A 155 -3.93 8.51 21.60
C GLN A 155 -2.57 8.18 20.92
N SER A 156 -2.53 8.14 19.61
CA SER A 156 -1.32 7.90 18.80
C SER A 156 -0.72 9.23 18.38
N ASP A 157 0.50 9.51 18.81
CA ASP A 157 1.21 10.72 18.39
C ASP A 157 1.63 10.66 16.90
N ILE A 158 1.70 9.46 16.30
CA ILE A 158 1.82 9.31 14.84
C ILE A 158 0.62 9.96 14.15
N VAL A 159 -0.60 9.66 14.60
CA VAL A 159 -1.84 10.19 14.02
C VAL A 159 -1.97 11.69 14.32
N VAL A 160 -1.75 12.10 15.57
CA VAL A 160 -1.81 13.51 15.98
C VAL A 160 -0.83 14.35 15.17
N ASN A 161 0.43 13.92 15.06
CA ASN A 161 1.44 14.64 14.30
C ASN A 161 1.13 14.67 12.79
N ALA A 162 0.56 13.61 12.22
CA ALA A 162 0.12 13.63 10.83
C ALA A 162 -0.94 14.70 10.57
N HIS A 163 -1.92 14.86 11.47
CA HIS A 163 -2.93 15.93 11.38
C HIS A 163 -2.31 17.32 11.59
N LYS A 164 -1.37 17.47 12.53
CA LYS A 164 -0.64 18.73 12.72
C LYS A 164 0.14 19.15 11.49
N ILE A 165 0.85 18.21 10.85
CA ILE A 165 1.57 18.47 9.60
C ILE A 165 0.60 18.94 8.51
N HIS A 166 -0.55 18.29 8.40
CA HIS A 166 -1.57 18.68 7.43
C HIS A 166 -2.09 20.10 7.65
N ASN A 167 -2.33 20.46 8.90
CA ASN A 167 -2.84 21.78 9.27
C ASN A 167 -1.76 22.87 9.28
N GLY A 168 -0.47 22.52 9.04
CA GLY A 168 0.64 23.46 9.16
C GLY A 168 0.99 23.82 10.61
N GLU A 169 0.57 23.00 11.57
CA GLU A 169 0.84 23.17 12.99
C GLU A 169 2.21 22.60 13.38
N GLU A 170 2.73 23.06 14.52
CA GLU A 170 4.00 22.56 15.04
C GLU A 170 3.89 21.11 15.54
N VAL A 171 4.83 20.26 15.07
CA VAL A 171 4.89 18.83 15.36
C VAL A 171 5.45 18.58 16.76
N ILE A 172 4.91 17.62 17.49
CA ILE A 172 5.41 17.21 18.81
C ILE A 172 6.65 16.32 18.62
N LEU A 173 7.82 16.80 19.06
CA LEU A 173 9.13 16.15 18.91
C LEU A 173 9.86 15.95 20.24
N ASP A 174 9.14 15.93 21.35
CA ASP A 174 9.70 15.89 22.71
C ASP A 174 10.13 14.49 23.18
N ASN A 175 9.91 13.45 22.36
CA ASN A 175 10.23 12.05 22.64
C ASN A 175 9.58 11.47 23.91
N LYS A 176 8.47 12.04 24.37
CA LYS A 176 7.66 11.50 25.48
C LYS A 176 6.56 10.57 25.00
N SER A 177 6.42 10.45 23.70
CA SER A 177 5.46 9.59 23.02
C SER A 177 5.71 8.11 23.27
N LYS A 178 4.64 7.30 23.08
CA LYS A 178 4.73 5.84 23.08
C LYS A 178 4.98 5.26 21.68
N ASP A 179 4.71 6.01 20.61
CA ASP A 179 4.73 5.50 19.23
C ASP A 179 5.45 6.43 18.25
N PHE A 180 5.76 7.67 18.61
CA PHE A 180 6.44 8.64 17.74
C PHE A 180 7.70 9.20 18.40
N PHE A 181 8.87 9.02 17.76
CA PHE A 181 10.16 9.46 18.28
C PHE A 181 10.95 10.19 17.21
N PHE A 182 11.60 11.28 17.57
CA PHE A 182 12.45 12.08 16.70
C PHE A 182 13.89 12.08 17.19
N LEU A 183 14.81 11.50 16.41
CA LEU A 183 16.23 11.43 16.72
C LEU A 183 17.03 12.27 15.71
N LYS A 184 17.31 13.51 16.07
CA LYS A 184 18.10 14.42 15.23
C LYS A 184 19.56 13.99 15.15
N ARG A 185 20.02 13.64 13.93
CA ARG A 185 21.42 13.24 13.64
C ARG A 185 21.81 13.84 12.29
N TYR A 186 23.09 14.22 12.16
CA TYR A 186 23.61 14.85 10.94
C TYR A 186 24.74 14.05 10.31
N ASP A 187 25.52 13.32 11.09
CA ASP A 187 26.61 12.48 10.59
C ASP A 187 26.06 11.15 10.07
N VAL A 188 26.42 10.81 8.84
CA VAL A 188 25.96 9.60 8.14
C VAL A 188 26.35 8.32 8.88
N ASN A 189 27.57 8.26 9.42
CA ASN A 189 28.04 7.06 10.13
C ASN A 189 27.31 6.88 11.45
N VAL A 190 26.97 7.99 12.12
CA VAL A 190 26.13 7.96 13.32
C VAL A 190 24.73 7.50 12.98
N ILE A 191 24.14 7.97 11.87
CA ILE A 191 22.82 7.53 11.40
C ILE A 191 22.83 6.03 11.14
N TRP A 192 23.82 5.48 10.42
CA TRP A 192 23.93 4.04 10.18
C TRP A 192 23.98 3.23 11.47
N LYS A 193 24.86 3.62 12.42
CA LYS A 193 24.97 2.93 13.71
C LYS A 193 23.66 2.96 14.49
N VAL A 194 22.97 4.10 14.48
CA VAL A 194 21.65 4.24 15.14
C VAL A 194 20.61 3.36 14.47
N LEU A 195 20.52 3.38 13.14
CA LEU A 195 19.55 2.54 12.39
C LEU A 195 19.78 1.05 12.66
N VAL A 196 21.03 0.57 12.52
CA VAL A 196 21.37 -0.82 12.80
C VAL A 196 20.98 -1.19 14.24
N THR A 197 21.37 -0.38 15.22
CA THR A 197 21.06 -0.64 16.63
C THR A 197 19.55 -0.65 16.91
N LEU A 198 18.81 0.27 16.29
CA LEU A 198 17.35 0.34 16.42
C LEU A 198 16.70 -0.93 15.87
N VAL A 199 17.03 -1.32 14.64
CA VAL A 199 16.36 -2.44 13.97
C VAL A 199 16.79 -3.80 14.52
N SER A 200 18.07 -3.97 14.90
CA SER A 200 18.56 -5.26 15.37
C SER A 200 18.28 -5.53 16.86
N GLN A 201 18.16 -4.49 17.69
CA GLN A 201 18.14 -4.67 19.13
C GLN A 201 17.01 -3.94 19.85
N LYS A 202 16.85 -2.62 19.63
CA LYS A 202 15.95 -1.81 20.44
C LYS A 202 14.50 -1.94 20.05
N LEU A 203 14.17 -1.70 18.77
CA LEU A 203 12.80 -1.75 18.29
C LEU A 203 12.17 -3.15 18.40
N PRO A 204 12.87 -4.26 18.08
CA PRO A 204 12.31 -5.60 18.27
C PRO A 204 11.80 -5.84 19.69
N ARG A 205 12.57 -5.42 20.69
CA ARG A 205 12.18 -5.55 22.10
C ARG A 205 11.05 -4.58 22.49
N TYR A 206 11.07 -3.38 21.93
CA TYR A 206 10.11 -2.34 22.25
C TYR A 206 8.71 -2.61 21.71
N VAL A 207 8.63 -3.08 20.45
CA VAL A 207 7.35 -3.34 19.79
C VAL A 207 6.94 -4.81 19.77
N GLY A 208 7.77 -5.72 20.32
CA GLY A 208 7.49 -7.16 20.31
C GLY A 208 7.50 -7.79 18.92
N ALA A 209 8.33 -7.28 17.98
CA ALA A 209 8.39 -7.71 16.60
C ALA A 209 9.78 -8.26 16.27
N ARG A 210 9.87 -9.07 15.21
CA ARG A 210 11.18 -9.53 14.69
C ARG A 210 11.87 -8.40 13.90
N PRO A 211 13.19 -8.36 13.79
CA PRO A 211 13.89 -7.38 12.96
C PRO A 211 13.36 -7.33 11.51
N GLN A 212 12.96 -8.47 10.95
CA GLN A 212 12.39 -8.58 9.61
C GLN A 212 11.02 -7.89 9.46
N ASP A 213 10.30 -7.75 10.56
CA ASP A 213 8.97 -7.11 10.56
C ASP A 213 9.07 -5.57 10.67
N ILE A 214 10.28 -5.05 10.93
CA ILE A 214 10.55 -3.62 11.03
C ILE A 214 10.94 -3.08 9.65
N GLN A 215 10.29 -2.01 9.21
CA GLN A 215 10.53 -1.39 7.92
C GLN A 215 11.27 -0.06 8.07
N ILE A 216 12.35 0.13 7.30
CA ILE A 216 13.03 1.40 7.15
C ILE A 216 12.51 2.08 5.87
N LEU A 217 12.16 3.35 5.98
CA LEU A 217 11.81 4.19 4.86
C LEU A 217 12.89 5.26 4.65
N THR A 218 13.28 5.49 3.41
CA THR A 218 14.20 6.54 3.01
C THR A 218 13.72 7.21 1.73
N PRO A 219 13.86 8.54 1.57
CA PRO A 219 13.36 9.24 0.39
C PRO A 219 14.25 9.05 -0.85
N MET A 220 15.44 8.46 -0.70
CA MET A 220 16.42 8.32 -1.79
C MET A 220 16.69 6.87 -2.14
N ARG A 221 16.85 6.58 -3.43
CA ARG A 221 17.26 5.27 -3.91
C ARG A 221 18.78 5.07 -3.81
N LYS A 222 19.55 6.08 -4.26
CA LYS A 222 21.01 6.09 -4.29
C LYS A 222 21.60 6.98 -3.20
N GLY A 223 22.90 6.84 -2.95
CA GLY A 223 23.64 7.63 -1.98
C GLY A 223 23.80 6.92 -0.62
N ALA A 224 24.50 7.57 0.29
CA ALA A 224 24.90 6.98 1.57
C ALA A 224 23.72 6.53 2.44
N LEU A 225 22.60 7.25 2.41
CA LEU A 225 21.36 6.90 3.11
C LEU A 225 20.27 6.40 2.16
N GLY A 226 20.63 6.04 0.93
CA GLY A 226 19.71 5.49 -0.07
C GLY A 226 19.41 4.01 0.17
N VAL A 227 18.30 3.53 -0.43
CA VAL A 227 17.81 2.15 -0.31
C VAL A 227 18.91 1.14 -0.63
N GLU A 228 19.65 1.34 -1.73
CA GLU A 228 20.68 0.40 -2.20
C GLU A 228 21.77 0.18 -1.16
N ASN A 229 22.31 1.26 -0.60
CA ASN A 229 23.36 1.19 0.40
C ASN A 229 22.85 0.71 1.77
N LEU A 230 21.68 1.18 2.19
CA LEU A 230 21.08 0.74 3.45
C LEU A 230 20.76 -0.76 3.44
N ASN A 231 20.29 -1.32 2.32
CA ASN A 231 20.06 -2.75 2.19
C ASN A 231 21.33 -3.56 2.39
N GLN A 232 22.47 -3.14 1.79
CA GLN A 232 23.77 -3.81 1.97
C GLN A 232 24.24 -3.74 3.43
N ILE A 233 24.13 -2.56 4.05
CA ILE A 233 24.49 -2.39 5.47
C ILE A 233 23.62 -3.27 6.35
N LEU A 234 22.33 -3.24 6.18
CA LEU A 234 21.39 -4.01 7.01
C LEU A 234 21.57 -5.50 6.81
N GLN A 235 21.77 -6.01 5.58
CA GLN A 235 22.04 -7.40 5.32
C GLN A 235 23.28 -7.87 6.08
N LYS A 236 24.37 -7.08 6.06
CA LYS A 236 25.61 -7.40 6.78
C LYS A 236 25.40 -7.63 8.29
N TYR A 237 24.48 -6.88 8.90
CA TYR A 237 24.23 -6.95 10.35
C TYR A 237 23.06 -7.86 10.74
N LEU A 238 22.01 -7.95 9.92
CA LEU A 238 20.81 -8.73 10.23
C LEU A 238 20.89 -10.16 9.68
N ASN A 239 21.59 -10.36 8.57
CA ASN A 239 21.77 -11.65 7.92
C ASN A 239 23.21 -11.80 7.40
N PRO A 240 24.22 -11.94 8.30
CA PRO A 240 25.60 -12.11 7.88
C PRO A 240 25.81 -13.38 7.06
N PRO A 241 26.86 -13.44 6.21
CA PRO A 241 27.20 -14.65 5.48
C PRO A 241 27.53 -15.81 6.44
N ALA A 242 27.10 -17.00 6.05
CA ALA A 242 27.44 -18.23 6.76
C ALA A 242 27.63 -19.38 5.75
N PRO A 243 28.46 -20.40 6.04
CA PRO A 243 28.77 -21.46 5.09
C PRO A 243 27.58 -22.31 4.64
N ASP A 244 26.54 -22.33 5.45
CA ASP A 244 25.29 -23.07 5.25
C ASP A 244 24.22 -22.26 4.51
N LYS A 245 24.47 -20.99 4.19
CA LYS A 245 23.49 -20.12 3.49
C LYS A 245 23.80 -20.05 2.00
N ALA A 246 22.78 -20.31 1.21
CA ALA A 246 22.85 -20.09 -0.24
C ALA A 246 22.89 -18.59 -0.56
N GLU A 247 23.74 -18.23 -1.52
CA GLU A 247 23.88 -16.87 -2.03
C GLU A 247 23.72 -16.84 -3.54
N ARG A 248 23.10 -15.76 -4.04
CA ARG A 248 22.97 -15.52 -5.48
C ARG A 248 23.23 -14.04 -5.78
N GLU A 249 24.11 -13.79 -6.71
CA GLU A 249 24.32 -12.43 -7.24
C GLU A 249 23.21 -12.05 -8.21
N ASN A 250 22.67 -10.85 -8.06
CA ASN A 250 21.67 -10.27 -8.93
C ASN A 250 21.90 -8.77 -9.08
N GLY A 251 22.39 -8.35 -10.26
CA GLY A 251 22.59 -6.93 -10.59
C GLY A 251 23.51 -6.17 -9.65
N GLY A 252 24.62 -6.81 -9.19
CA GLY A 252 25.58 -6.24 -8.25
C GLY A 252 25.15 -6.27 -6.79
N ASN A 253 24.01 -6.87 -6.49
CA ASN A 253 23.57 -7.16 -5.12
C ASN A 253 23.64 -8.67 -4.86
N ILE A 254 24.00 -9.05 -3.63
CA ILE A 254 23.98 -10.43 -3.18
C ILE A 254 22.63 -10.66 -2.48
N LEU A 255 21.85 -11.61 -2.99
CA LEU A 255 20.69 -12.15 -2.29
C LEU A 255 21.15 -13.38 -1.50
N ARG A 256 20.81 -13.45 -0.23
CA ARG A 256 21.21 -14.51 0.70
C ARG A 256 19.99 -15.17 1.32
N GLU A 257 20.07 -16.46 1.50
CA GLU A 257 19.03 -17.21 2.23
C GLU A 257 18.75 -16.56 3.60
N GLY A 258 17.46 -16.31 3.90
CA GLY A 258 17.03 -15.58 5.09
C GLY A 258 16.87 -14.06 4.88
N ASP A 259 17.20 -13.52 3.70
CA ASP A 259 16.91 -12.11 3.41
C ASP A 259 15.40 -11.87 3.28
N LYS A 260 14.98 -10.71 3.76
CA LYS A 260 13.63 -10.19 3.45
C LYS A 260 13.65 -9.61 2.03
N VAL A 261 12.88 -10.19 1.15
CA VAL A 261 12.78 -9.77 -0.24
C VAL A 261 11.38 -9.29 -0.57
N MET A 262 11.26 -8.51 -1.64
CA MET A 262 10.00 -8.05 -2.17
C MET A 262 9.98 -8.28 -3.68
N GLN A 263 8.90 -8.86 -4.18
CA GLN A 263 8.64 -8.94 -5.61
C GLN A 263 8.37 -7.54 -6.15
N ILE A 264 9.20 -7.09 -7.11
CA ILE A 264 9.10 -5.74 -7.69
C ILE A 264 8.36 -5.69 -9.04
N ARG A 265 8.06 -6.86 -9.60
CA ARG A 265 7.24 -7.00 -10.81
C ARG A 265 6.23 -8.10 -10.58
N ASN A 266 4.98 -7.86 -10.98
CA ASN A 266 3.96 -8.89 -10.90
C ASN A 266 4.34 -10.09 -11.77
N ASN A 267 4.22 -11.29 -11.22
CA ASN A 267 4.35 -12.54 -11.96
C ASN A 267 3.17 -13.45 -11.63
N TYR A 268 2.11 -13.31 -12.40
CA TYR A 268 0.86 -14.05 -12.17
C TYR A 268 0.95 -15.54 -12.52
N GLN A 269 2.01 -15.96 -13.19
CA GLN A 269 2.26 -17.36 -13.56
C GLN A 269 3.22 -18.07 -12.59
N MET A 270 3.74 -17.36 -11.61
CA MET A 270 4.65 -17.97 -10.63
C MET A 270 3.87 -18.86 -9.68
N GLU A 271 4.18 -20.14 -9.67
CA GLU A 271 3.69 -21.08 -8.66
C GLU A 271 4.58 -21.01 -7.42
N TRP A 272 3.98 -21.04 -6.24
CA TRP A 272 4.69 -21.09 -4.98
C TRP A 272 4.03 -22.07 -4.01
N GLU A 273 4.84 -22.66 -3.15
CA GLU A 273 4.38 -23.53 -2.07
C GLU A 273 5.14 -23.25 -0.78
N ILE A 274 4.43 -23.29 0.33
CA ILE A 274 5.01 -23.28 1.66
C ILE A 274 5.00 -24.71 2.17
N ARG A 275 6.19 -25.25 2.48
CA ARG A 275 6.32 -26.59 3.07
C ARG A 275 6.38 -26.47 4.58
N GLY A 276 5.55 -27.25 5.27
CA GLY A 276 5.57 -27.40 6.71
C GLY A 276 6.80 -28.22 7.20
N ILE A 277 6.94 -28.32 8.51
CA ILE A 277 8.10 -28.95 9.18
C ILE A 277 8.37 -30.40 8.70
N ASN A 278 7.35 -31.13 8.22
CA ASN A 278 7.46 -32.49 7.71
C ASN A 278 7.59 -32.57 6.17
N GLY A 279 7.91 -31.46 5.49
CA GLY A 279 7.98 -31.42 4.03
C GLY A 279 6.64 -31.49 3.30
N ILE A 280 5.53 -31.57 4.03
CA ILE A 280 4.18 -31.55 3.48
C ILE A 280 3.86 -30.12 3.07
N VAL A 281 3.25 -29.95 1.88
CA VAL A 281 2.80 -28.62 1.42
C VAL A 281 1.71 -28.12 2.35
N ALA A 282 2.01 -27.07 3.10
CA ALA A 282 1.08 -26.43 4.03
C ALA A 282 0.21 -25.38 3.31
N GLU A 283 0.74 -24.73 2.29
CA GLU A 283 0.05 -23.73 1.49
C GLU A 283 0.62 -23.71 0.07
N ARG A 284 -0.24 -23.51 -0.92
CA ARG A 284 0.12 -23.39 -2.33
C ARG A 284 -0.66 -22.24 -2.98
N GLY A 285 -0.05 -21.50 -3.88
CA GLY A 285 -0.70 -20.44 -4.61
C GLY A 285 -0.06 -20.14 -5.96
N MET A 286 -0.73 -19.31 -6.73
CA MET A 286 -0.23 -18.76 -7.99
C MET A 286 -0.21 -17.24 -7.94
N GLY A 287 0.81 -16.67 -8.57
CA GLY A 287 1.01 -15.23 -8.67
C GLY A 287 1.59 -14.58 -7.41
N VAL A 288 2.35 -13.51 -7.63
CA VAL A 288 2.96 -12.65 -6.60
C VAL A 288 2.83 -11.20 -7.04
#